data_0cb777d400bed698dbd2da287f49805d
#
_entry.id   0cb777d400bed698dbd2da287f49805d
#
_cell.length_a   1.000
_cell.length_b   1.000
_cell.length_c   1.000
_cell.angle_alpha   90.00
_cell.angle_beta   90.00
_cell.angle_gamma   90.00
#
_symmetry.space_group_name_H-M   'P 1'
#
loop_
_entity.id
_entity.type
_entity.pdbx_description
1 polymer ?
#
loop_
_entity_poly.entity_id
_entity_poly.type
_entity_poly.pdbx_seq_one_letter_code
_entity_poly.pdbx_strand_id
1 'polypeptide(L)'
;MNDGGLRASLEQMEVWVADPSWEPDPKLLARWDTDFQVALARAERGPDWQDLMARAHAAGRQLEGRTLKFAQLRDQVKAELDAQERGNRALMGYRASIR
;
A
#
# COMPACT_ATOMS: atom_id res chain seq x y z
N MET A 1 -24.04 17.73 5.57
CA MET A 1 -24.62 16.39 5.52
C MET A 1 -23.99 15.51 4.47
N ASN A 2 -23.46 16.06 3.42
CA ASN A 2 -23.03 15.27 2.26
C ASN A 2 -21.55 14.94 2.23
N ASP A 3 -20.82 15.31 3.29
CA ASP A 3 -19.45 14.88 3.49
C ASP A 3 -19.36 13.54 4.23
N GLY A 4 -20.50 12.91 4.52
CA GLY A 4 -20.56 11.62 5.20
C GLY A 4 -19.89 10.49 4.42
N GLY A 5 -20.04 10.45 3.10
CA GLY A 5 -19.36 9.46 2.25
C GLY A 5 -17.84 9.66 2.25
N LEU A 6 -17.41 10.90 2.20
CA LEU A 6 -15.99 11.26 2.27
C LEU A 6 -15.41 10.87 3.64
N ARG A 7 -16.11 11.19 4.70
CA ARG A 7 -15.71 10.81 6.06
C ARG A 7 -15.60 9.29 6.22
N ALA A 8 -16.59 8.55 5.74
CA ALA A 8 -16.60 7.09 5.80
C ALA A 8 -15.40 6.47 5.06
N SER A 9 -15.08 6.99 3.88
CA SER A 9 -13.91 6.54 3.11
C SER A 9 -12.61 6.83 3.85
N LEU A 10 -12.49 8.01 4.45
CA LEU A 10 -11.31 8.37 5.25
C LEU A 10 -11.16 7.47 6.48
N GLU A 11 -12.25 7.23 7.20
CA GLU A 11 -12.24 6.35 8.37
C GLU A 11 -11.80 4.93 8.01
N GLN A 12 -12.26 4.43 6.88
CA GLN A 12 -11.84 3.12 6.38
C GLN A 12 -10.34 3.08 6.12
N MET A 13 -9.80 4.08 5.44
CA MET A 13 -8.35 4.15 5.17
C MET A 13 -7.56 4.28 6.47
N GLU A 14 -8.03 5.09 7.41
CA GLU A 14 -7.39 5.25 8.70
C GLU A 14 -7.32 3.94 9.50
N VAL A 15 -8.38 3.15 9.45
CA VAL A 15 -8.42 1.82 10.08
C VAL A 15 -7.39 0.89 9.43
N TRP A 16 -7.31 0.88 8.11
CA TRP A 16 -6.34 0.04 7.40
C TRP A 16 -4.90 0.39 7.74
N VAL A 17 -4.53 1.68 7.64
CA VAL A 17 -3.15 2.11 7.88
C VAL A 17 -2.75 2.04 9.35
N ALA A 18 -3.72 2.04 10.27
CA ALA A 18 -3.47 1.85 11.70
C ALA A 18 -3.13 0.41 12.05
N ASP A 19 -3.52 -0.55 11.24
CA ASP A 19 -3.22 -1.97 11.45
C ASP A 19 -1.85 -2.30 10.87
N PRO A 20 -0.84 -2.61 11.72
CA PRO A 20 0.50 -2.89 11.23
C PRO A 20 0.60 -4.15 10.37
N SER A 21 -0.38 -5.04 10.46
CA SER A 21 -0.42 -6.27 9.66
C SER A 21 -1.14 -6.12 8.33
N TRP A 22 -1.81 -4.98 8.11
CA TRP A 22 -2.55 -4.76 6.87
C TRP A 22 -1.61 -4.60 5.67
N GLU A 23 -1.87 -5.37 4.62
CA GLU A 23 -1.14 -5.31 3.36
C GLU A 23 -1.98 -4.60 2.30
N PRO A 24 -1.45 -3.55 1.64
CA PRO A 24 -2.19 -2.88 0.58
C PRO A 24 -2.48 -3.83 -0.59
N ASP A 25 -3.76 -3.99 -0.92
CA ASP A 25 -4.23 -4.76 -2.06
C ASP A 25 -4.55 -3.81 -3.20
N PRO A 26 -3.89 -3.91 -4.38
CA PRO A 26 -4.14 -2.98 -5.48
C PRO A 26 -5.59 -2.91 -5.93
N LYS A 27 -6.32 -4.04 -5.93
CA LYS A 27 -7.73 -4.05 -6.33
C LYS A 27 -8.61 -3.35 -5.32
N LEU A 28 -8.36 -3.60 -4.04
CA LEU A 28 -9.10 -2.96 -2.96
C LEU A 28 -8.84 -1.45 -2.93
N LEU A 29 -7.59 -1.05 -3.11
CA LEU A 29 -7.18 0.35 -3.15
C LEU A 29 -7.79 1.08 -4.35
N ALA A 30 -7.84 0.44 -5.51
CA ALA A 30 -8.44 1.03 -6.70
C ALA A 30 -9.93 1.29 -6.48
N ARG A 31 -10.65 0.35 -5.86
CA ARG A 31 -12.06 0.52 -5.51
C ARG A 31 -12.25 1.64 -4.50
N TRP A 32 -11.42 1.64 -3.45
CA TRP A 32 -11.47 2.69 -2.43
C TRP A 32 -11.22 4.07 -3.06
N ASP A 33 -10.22 4.18 -3.92
CA ASP A 33 -9.88 5.44 -4.59
C ASP A 33 -11.03 5.94 -5.46
N THR A 34 -11.66 5.04 -6.22
CA THR A 34 -12.84 5.39 -7.02
C THR A 34 -13.96 5.95 -6.14
N ASP A 35 -14.28 5.27 -5.05
CA ASP A 35 -15.32 5.70 -4.11
C ASP A 35 -14.96 7.04 -3.46
N PHE A 36 -13.70 7.20 -3.09
CA PHE A 36 -13.19 8.44 -2.50
C PHE A 36 -13.30 9.61 -3.48
N GLN A 37 -12.90 9.41 -4.74
CA GLN A 37 -12.96 10.44 -5.77
C GLN A 37 -14.42 10.86 -6.05
N VAL A 38 -15.35 9.91 -6.07
CA VAL A 38 -16.77 10.20 -6.22
C VAL A 38 -17.28 11.04 -5.03
N ALA A 39 -16.94 10.64 -3.82
CA ALA A 39 -17.32 11.36 -2.61
C ALA A 39 -16.72 12.77 -2.58
N LEU A 40 -15.48 12.92 -3.01
CA LEU A 40 -14.78 14.19 -3.09
C LEU A 40 -15.45 15.14 -4.10
N ALA A 41 -15.83 14.62 -5.27
CA ALA A 41 -16.52 15.40 -6.29
C ALA A 41 -17.90 15.88 -5.85
N ARG A 42 -18.56 15.12 -4.95
CA ARG A 42 -19.87 15.46 -4.39
C ARG A 42 -19.81 16.20 -3.06
N ALA A 43 -18.62 16.48 -2.56
CA ALA A 43 -18.44 17.11 -1.26
C ALA A 43 -19.02 18.52 -1.25
N GLU A 44 -19.70 18.85 -0.17
CA GLU A 44 -20.29 20.19 0.04
C GLU A 44 -19.31 21.17 0.70
N ARG A 45 -18.16 20.68 1.13
CA ARG A 45 -17.13 21.47 1.80
C ARG A 45 -17.68 22.21 3.02
N GLY A 46 -18.30 21.41 3.91
CA GLY A 46 -18.85 21.92 5.16
C GLY A 46 -17.79 22.40 6.15
N PRO A 47 -18.20 22.69 7.41
CA PRO A 47 -17.26 23.22 8.41
C PRO A 47 -16.08 22.30 8.71
N ASP A 48 -16.23 21.00 8.49
CA ASP A 48 -15.18 19.99 8.75
C ASP A 48 -14.25 19.78 7.56
N TRP A 49 -14.44 20.53 6.46
CA TRP A 49 -13.69 20.29 5.21
C TRP A 49 -12.18 20.32 5.40
N GLN A 50 -11.65 21.34 6.08
CA GLN A 50 -10.22 21.46 6.30
C GLN A 50 -9.67 20.32 7.14
N ASP A 51 -10.39 19.89 8.16
CA ASP A 51 -10.03 18.76 8.99
C ASP A 51 -10.01 17.46 8.19
N LEU A 52 -11.04 17.23 7.37
CA LEU A 52 -11.12 16.07 6.49
C LEU A 52 -9.96 16.04 5.50
N MET A 53 -9.59 17.19 4.92
CA MET A 53 -8.47 17.25 3.99
C MET A 53 -7.14 17.01 4.68
N ALA A 54 -6.95 17.51 5.89
CA ALA A 54 -5.75 17.22 6.68
C ALA A 54 -5.63 15.72 7.00
N ARG A 55 -6.75 15.11 7.38
CA ARG A 55 -6.81 13.66 7.65
C ARG A 55 -6.52 12.84 6.40
N ALA A 56 -7.08 13.23 5.26
CA ALA A 56 -6.83 12.59 3.98
C ALA A 56 -5.34 12.63 3.61
N HIS A 57 -4.72 13.77 3.81
CA HIS A 57 -3.30 13.95 3.53
C HIS A 57 -2.44 13.08 4.45
N ALA A 58 -2.75 13.03 5.74
CA ALA A 58 -2.04 12.20 6.70
C ALA A 58 -2.20 10.71 6.39
N ALA A 59 -3.42 10.27 6.07
CA ALA A 59 -3.69 8.87 5.69
C ALA A 59 -2.96 8.50 4.40
N GLY A 60 -2.93 9.42 3.42
CA GLY A 60 -2.19 9.22 2.18
C GLY A 60 -0.70 9.02 2.39
N ARG A 61 -0.09 9.81 3.28
CA ARG A 61 1.32 9.65 3.65
C ARG A 61 1.59 8.31 4.30
N GLN A 62 0.72 7.87 5.20
CA GLN A 62 0.85 6.57 5.85
C GLN A 62 0.72 5.44 4.85
N LEU A 63 -0.20 5.55 3.90
CA LEU A 63 -0.38 4.57 2.83
C LEU A 63 0.87 4.49 1.93
N GLU A 64 1.41 5.63 1.53
CA GLU A 64 2.64 5.69 0.73
C GLU A 64 3.80 5.01 1.45
N GLY A 65 3.99 5.31 2.73
CA GLY A 65 5.02 4.69 3.55
C GLY A 65 4.85 3.18 3.65
N ARG A 66 3.60 2.71 3.82
CA ARG A 66 3.29 1.30 3.89
C ARG A 66 3.58 0.60 2.55
N THR A 67 3.15 1.20 1.45
CA THR A 67 3.37 0.67 0.10
C THR A 67 4.86 0.59 -0.22
N LEU A 68 5.62 1.62 0.13
CA LEU A 68 7.07 1.64 -0.07
C LEU A 68 7.75 0.55 0.74
N LYS A 69 7.36 0.37 1.99
CA LYS A 69 7.90 -0.68 2.87
C LYS A 69 7.70 -2.07 2.28
N PHE A 70 6.48 -2.37 1.82
CA PHE A 70 6.21 -3.67 1.20
C PHE A 70 6.95 -3.86 -0.12
N ALA A 71 7.09 -2.81 -0.92
CA ALA A 71 7.89 -2.87 -2.14
C ALA A 71 9.36 -3.18 -1.83
N GLN A 72 9.93 -2.55 -0.80
CA GLN A 72 11.30 -2.82 -0.37
C GLN A 72 11.47 -4.25 0.13
N LEU A 73 10.52 -4.76 0.92
CA LEU A 73 10.56 -6.14 1.40
C LEU A 73 10.47 -7.14 0.25
N ARG A 74 9.59 -6.88 -0.72
CA ARG A 74 9.47 -7.72 -1.91
C ARG A 74 10.78 -7.76 -2.70
N ASP A 75 11.41 -6.60 -2.88
CA ASP A 75 12.66 -6.51 -3.61
C ASP A 75 13.80 -7.22 -2.87
N GLN A 76 13.84 -7.15 -1.53
CA GLN A 76 14.80 -7.88 -0.71
C GLN A 76 14.62 -9.39 -0.85
N VAL A 77 13.39 -9.88 -0.76
CA VAL A 77 13.09 -11.31 -0.93
C VAL A 77 13.49 -11.78 -2.32
N LYS A 78 13.17 -10.99 -3.33
CA LYS A 78 13.57 -11.30 -4.71
C LYS A 78 15.09 -11.39 -4.86
N ALA A 79 15.81 -10.43 -4.28
CA ALA A 79 17.27 -10.43 -4.32
C ALA A 79 17.87 -11.66 -3.61
N GLU A 80 17.30 -12.05 -2.47
CA GLU A 80 17.71 -13.25 -1.74
C GLU A 80 17.47 -14.52 -2.55
N LEU A 81 16.30 -14.63 -3.20
CA LEU A 81 15.98 -15.78 -4.03
C LEU A 81 16.92 -15.86 -5.24
N ASP A 82 17.19 -14.73 -5.89
CA ASP A 82 18.13 -14.67 -7.02
C ASP A 82 19.54 -15.06 -6.58
N ALA A 83 19.98 -14.65 -5.40
CA ALA A 83 21.28 -15.02 -4.86
C ALA A 83 21.35 -16.53 -4.57
N GLN A 84 20.30 -17.11 -4.00
CA GLN A 84 20.23 -18.56 -3.76
C GLN A 84 20.28 -19.35 -5.05
N GLU A 85 19.53 -18.89 -6.06
CA GLU A 85 19.50 -19.53 -7.37
C GLU A 85 20.88 -19.52 -8.05
N ARG A 86 21.58 -18.39 -7.98
CA ARG A 86 22.95 -18.29 -8.50
C ARG A 86 23.92 -19.20 -7.74
N GLY A 87 23.78 -19.28 -6.43
CA GLY A 87 24.57 -20.17 -5.59
C GLY A 87 24.36 -21.64 -5.97
N ASN A 88 23.11 -22.02 -6.20
CA ASN A 88 22.76 -23.39 -6.63
C ASN A 88 23.32 -23.71 -8.01
N ARG A 89 23.28 -22.78 -8.94
CA ARG A 89 23.87 -22.98 -10.27
C ARG A 89 25.38 -23.16 -10.21
N ALA A 90 26.06 -22.36 -9.41
CA ALA A 90 27.50 -22.47 -9.21
C ALA A 90 27.87 -23.82 -8.60
N LEU A 91 27.09 -24.28 -7.62
CA LEU A 91 27.31 -25.57 -6.98
C LEU A 91 27.09 -26.74 -7.94
N MET A 92 26.06 -26.67 -8.76
CA MET A 92 25.79 -27.69 -9.79
C MET A 92 26.89 -27.72 -10.83
N GLY A 93 27.41 -26.57 -11.26
CA GLY A 93 28.54 -26.49 -12.19
C GLY A 93 29.80 -27.09 -11.59
N TYR A 94 30.05 -26.85 -10.32
CA TYR A 94 31.19 -27.43 -9.62
C TYR A 94 31.09 -28.95 -9.53
N ARG A 95 29.92 -29.48 -9.18
CA ARG A 95 29.71 -30.93 -9.15
C ARG A 95 29.89 -31.59 -10.52
N ALA A 96 29.45 -30.92 -11.56
CA ALA A 96 29.62 -31.42 -12.94
C ALA A 96 31.08 -31.47 -13.35
N SER A 97 31.91 -30.54 -12.88
CA SER A 97 33.32 -30.46 -13.24
C SER A 97 34.20 -31.45 -12.49
N ILE A 98 33.72 -32.05 -11.42
CA ILE A 98 34.47 -33.06 -10.62
C ILE A 98 34.42 -34.44 -11.27
N ARG A 99 33.53 -34.65 -12.20
CA ARG A 99 33.48 -35.92 -12.93
C ARG A 99 34.60 -35.99 -13.96
#